data_77af303b06cd66d76a2ae6207f2dd6ae
#
_entry.id   77af303b06cd66d76a2ae6207f2dd6ae
#
_cell.length_a   1.000
_cell.length_b   1.000
_cell.length_c   1.000
_cell.angle_alpha   90.00
_cell.angle_beta   90.00
_cell.angle_gamma   90.00
#
_symmetry.space_group_name_H-M   'P 1'
#
loop_
_entity.id
_entity.type
_entity.pdbx_description
1 polymer ?
#
loop_
_entity_poly.entity_id
_entity_poly.type
_entity_poly.pdbx_seq_one_letter_code
_entity_poly.pdbx_strand_id
1 'polypeptide(L)'
;MRTDLLRARLLEALTLKELPRAGWVREGVQQPESVAAHSWGVAWLVLVLCPKHINREQALCIAIVHDLAELRVGDITPHDGVDPQDKAARELAAFSALNTGLPVDLMPFTQAYGNTPEGRFVKACDKLDMALQAQRYGAIQGLALQEFIDSALAKLEPGLLRELAAGASPPEL
;
A
#
# COMPACT_ATOMS: atom_id res chain seq x y z
N MET A 1 23.63 -19.48 -12.35
CA MET A 1 22.25 -19.30 -12.89
C MET A 1 21.20 -19.01 -11.80
N ARG A 2 21.06 -19.84 -10.76
CA ARG A 2 20.05 -19.62 -9.69
C ARG A 2 20.32 -18.36 -8.85
N THR A 3 21.58 -18.13 -8.50
CA THR A 3 22.00 -16.95 -7.70
C THR A 3 21.85 -15.65 -8.49
N ASP A 4 22.11 -15.66 -9.80
CA ASP A 4 21.99 -14.47 -10.65
C ASP A 4 20.53 -14.03 -10.80
N LEU A 5 19.62 -15.00 -10.98
CA LEU A 5 18.19 -14.70 -11.04
C LEU A 5 17.67 -14.15 -9.70
N LEU A 6 18.06 -14.78 -8.58
CA LEU A 6 17.68 -14.28 -7.27
C LEU A 6 18.20 -12.85 -7.05
N ARG A 7 19.49 -12.60 -7.36
CA ARG A 7 20.07 -11.25 -7.25
C ARG A 7 19.30 -10.25 -8.11
N ALA A 8 18.95 -10.62 -9.35
CA ALA A 8 18.16 -9.76 -10.23
C ALA A 8 16.80 -9.41 -9.62
N ARG A 9 16.08 -10.39 -9.02
CA ARG A 9 14.80 -10.15 -8.36
C ARG A 9 14.93 -9.25 -7.14
N LEU A 10 15.99 -9.44 -6.32
CA LEU A 10 16.21 -8.59 -5.16
C LEU A 10 16.50 -7.14 -5.58
N LEU A 11 17.31 -6.93 -6.61
CA LEU A 11 17.59 -5.60 -7.14
C LEU A 11 16.34 -4.96 -7.75
N GLU A 12 15.57 -5.73 -8.51
CA GLU A 12 14.30 -5.26 -9.09
C GLU A 12 13.32 -4.81 -8.01
N ALA A 13 13.12 -5.60 -6.95
CA ALA A 13 12.23 -5.23 -5.85
C ALA A 13 12.65 -3.92 -5.16
N LEU A 14 13.95 -3.62 -5.08
CA LEU A 14 14.44 -2.38 -4.48
C LEU A 14 14.06 -1.13 -5.27
N THR A 15 13.77 -1.25 -6.58
CA THR A 15 13.33 -0.10 -7.40
C THR A 15 11.97 0.46 -6.98
N LEU A 16 11.18 -0.30 -6.19
CA LEU A 16 9.94 0.22 -5.58
C LEU A 16 10.19 1.47 -4.71
N LYS A 17 11.41 1.64 -4.20
CA LYS A 17 11.83 2.84 -3.44
C LYS A 17 11.87 4.10 -4.31
N GLU A 18 11.94 3.96 -5.62
CA GLU A 18 12.06 5.05 -6.59
C GLU A 18 10.72 5.37 -7.26
N LEU A 19 9.71 4.49 -7.13
CA LEU A 19 8.39 4.68 -7.71
C LEU A 19 7.54 5.59 -6.83
N PRO A 20 7.26 6.86 -7.22
CA PRO A 20 6.44 7.75 -6.43
C PRO A 20 4.96 7.33 -6.50
N ARG A 21 4.20 7.56 -5.44
CA ARG A 21 2.75 7.38 -5.42
C ARG A 21 2.08 8.36 -6.40
N ALA A 22 1.44 7.82 -7.43
CA ALA A 22 0.86 8.60 -8.53
C ALA A 22 -0.22 9.58 -8.06
N GLY A 23 -1.01 9.24 -7.05
CA GLY A 23 -2.00 10.13 -6.47
C GLY A 23 -1.39 11.41 -5.92
N TRP A 24 -0.27 11.32 -5.20
CA TRP A 24 0.41 12.51 -4.67
C TRP A 24 1.08 13.35 -5.77
N VAL A 25 1.64 12.70 -6.78
CA VAL A 25 2.20 13.40 -7.96
C VAL A 25 1.13 14.21 -8.65
N ARG A 26 -0.06 13.64 -8.87
CA ARG A 26 -1.21 14.31 -9.49
C ARG A 26 -1.62 15.57 -8.74
N GLU A 27 -1.63 15.52 -7.41
CA GLU A 27 -2.01 16.67 -6.56
C GLU A 27 -0.87 17.66 -6.32
N GLY A 28 0.26 17.50 -6.98
CA GLY A 28 1.39 18.44 -6.89
C GLY A 28 2.15 18.39 -5.58
N VAL A 29 2.04 17.29 -4.81
CA VAL A 29 2.83 17.09 -3.60
C VAL A 29 4.31 17.18 -3.94
N GLN A 30 5.04 18.05 -3.24
CA GLN A 30 6.49 18.14 -3.38
C GLN A 30 7.15 16.98 -2.63
N GLN A 31 8.06 16.27 -3.30
CA GLN A 31 8.74 15.09 -2.76
C GLN A 31 7.75 14.03 -2.23
N PRO A 32 6.86 13.52 -3.12
CA PRO A 32 5.89 12.52 -2.72
C PRO A 32 6.59 11.24 -2.25
N GLU A 33 5.96 10.55 -1.30
CA GLU A 33 6.46 9.24 -0.87
C GLU A 33 6.50 8.25 -2.05
N SER A 34 7.40 7.29 -1.95
CA SER A 34 7.40 6.14 -2.85
C SER A 34 6.39 5.09 -2.41
N VAL A 35 6.04 4.18 -3.34
CA VAL A 35 5.22 2.99 -3.03
C VAL A 35 5.87 2.14 -1.92
N ALA A 36 7.21 2.06 -1.89
CA ALA A 36 7.91 1.36 -0.80
C ALA A 36 7.75 2.08 0.56
N ALA A 37 7.77 3.41 0.59
CA ALA A 37 7.55 4.17 1.82
C ALA A 37 6.10 4.01 2.32
N HIS A 38 5.11 4.04 1.43
CA HIS A 38 3.73 3.70 1.73
C HIS A 38 3.60 2.27 2.30
N SER A 39 4.19 1.27 1.64
CA SER A 39 4.16 -0.12 2.14
C SER A 39 4.78 -0.26 3.53
N TRP A 40 5.85 0.50 3.83
CA TRP A 40 6.40 0.60 5.19
C TRP A 40 5.38 1.21 6.16
N GLY A 41 4.70 2.29 5.79
CA GLY A 41 3.65 2.91 6.60
C GLY A 41 2.52 1.93 6.94
N VAL A 42 2.03 1.20 5.93
CA VAL A 42 1.02 0.15 6.12
C VAL A 42 1.52 -0.95 7.07
N ALA A 43 2.76 -1.44 6.89
CA ALA A 43 3.35 -2.45 7.78
C ALA A 43 3.51 -1.93 9.21
N TRP A 44 3.87 -0.67 9.39
CA TRP A 44 3.93 0.00 10.70
C TRP A 44 2.56 0.04 11.38
N LEU A 45 1.51 0.44 10.67
CA LEU A 45 0.14 0.44 11.20
C LEU A 45 -0.33 -0.96 11.55
N VAL A 46 -0.03 -1.95 10.72
CA VAL A 46 -0.30 -3.37 11.02
C VAL A 46 0.40 -3.80 12.30
N LEU A 47 1.68 -3.48 12.46
CA LEU A 47 2.45 -3.85 13.65
C LEU A 47 1.84 -3.30 14.93
N VAL A 48 1.42 -2.03 14.91
CA VAL A 48 0.93 -1.29 16.08
C VAL A 48 -0.53 -1.59 16.40
N LEU A 49 -1.39 -1.71 15.37
CA LEU A 49 -2.85 -1.76 15.53
C LEU A 49 -3.45 -3.15 15.38
N CYS A 50 -2.64 -4.20 15.12
CA CYS A 50 -3.14 -5.55 14.84
C CYS A 50 -3.95 -6.12 16.02
N PRO A 51 -5.25 -6.45 15.80
CA PRO A 51 -6.07 -7.06 16.82
C PRO A 51 -5.57 -8.47 17.19
N LYS A 52 -5.85 -8.92 18.41
CA LYS A 52 -5.37 -10.23 18.91
C LYS A 52 -5.84 -11.43 18.09
N HIS A 53 -6.98 -11.34 17.42
CA HIS A 53 -7.57 -12.42 16.62
C HIS A 53 -7.02 -12.50 15.19
N ILE A 54 -6.20 -11.53 14.76
CA ILE A 54 -5.53 -11.49 13.47
C ILE A 54 -4.10 -12.02 13.62
N ASN A 55 -3.68 -12.86 12.68
CA ASN A 55 -2.29 -13.31 12.61
C ASN A 55 -1.38 -12.16 12.14
N ARG A 56 -0.68 -11.54 13.10
CA ARG A 56 0.17 -10.36 12.82
C ARG A 56 1.31 -10.68 11.86
N GLU A 57 1.92 -11.85 11.97
CA GLU A 57 3.02 -12.24 11.08
C GLU A 57 2.53 -12.31 9.63
N GLN A 58 1.42 -12.98 9.40
CA GLN A 58 0.81 -13.08 8.08
C GLN A 58 0.38 -11.69 7.55
N ALA A 59 -0.23 -10.86 8.40
CA ALA A 59 -0.62 -9.50 8.03
C ALA A 59 0.59 -8.64 7.65
N LEU A 60 1.73 -8.74 8.36
CA LEU A 60 2.96 -8.04 8.00
C LEU A 60 3.54 -8.51 6.66
N CYS A 61 3.53 -9.82 6.38
CA CYS A 61 3.94 -10.33 5.09
C CYS A 61 3.07 -9.77 3.95
N ILE A 62 1.75 -9.74 4.14
CA ILE A 62 0.81 -9.14 3.17
C ILE A 62 1.13 -7.65 2.98
N ALA A 63 1.30 -6.90 4.07
CA ALA A 63 1.58 -5.46 4.01
C ALA A 63 2.86 -5.12 3.24
N ILE A 64 3.91 -5.94 3.38
CA ILE A 64 5.18 -5.72 2.68
C ILE A 64 5.05 -5.94 1.16
N VAL A 65 4.20 -6.87 0.72
CA VAL A 65 4.16 -7.29 -0.68
C VAL A 65 2.93 -6.80 -1.45
N HIS A 66 1.94 -6.17 -0.81
CA HIS A 66 0.63 -5.90 -1.42
C HIS A 66 0.70 -5.07 -2.70
N ASP A 67 1.62 -4.10 -2.77
CA ASP A 67 1.84 -3.21 -3.92
C ASP A 67 3.14 -3.55 -4.69
N LEU A 68 3.79 -4.69 -4.42
CA LEU A 68 5.06 -5.03 -5.09
C LEU A 68 4.92 -5.15 -6.61
N ALA A 69 3.74 -5.55 -7.11
CA ALA A 69 3.48 -5.64 -8.54
C ALA A 69 3.57 -4.28 -9.25
N GLU A 70 3.32 -3.18 -8.54
CA GLU A 70 3.32 -1.82 -9.09
C GLU A 70 4.67 -1.41 -9.67
N LEU A 71 5.77 -2.02 -9.21
CA LEU A 71 7.08 -1.75 -9.81
C LEU A 71 7.15 -2.07 -11.33
N ARG A 72 6.23 -2.93 -11.83
CA ARG A 72 6.13 -3.27 -13.26
C ARG A 72 4.93 -2.65 -13.97
N VAL A 73 3.82 -2.48 -13.25
CA VAL A 73 2.59 -1.94 -13.84
C VAL A 73 2.38 -0.45 -13.55
N GLY A 74 3.16 0.11 -12.62
CA GLY A 74 2.97 1.46 -12.10
C GLY A 74 1.91 1.53 -11.01
N ASP A 75 1.89 2.61 -10.23
CA ASP A 75 0.83 2.93 -9.27
C ASP A 75 -0.41 3.43 -10.04
N ILE A 76 -1.28 2.49 -10.43
CA ILE A 76 -2.50 2.76 -11.19
C ILE A 76 -3.59 3.26 -10.24
N THR A 77 -3.99 4.52 -10.41
CA THR A 77 -5.03 5.17 -9.63
C THR A 77 -6.42 5.04 -10.27
N PRO A 78 -7.52 5.30 -9.54
CA PRO A 78 -8.85 5.34 -10.12
C PRO A 78 -9.02 6.36 -11.24
N HIS A 79 -8.17 7.40 -11.28
CA HIS A 79 -8.22 8.46 -12.29
C HIS A 79 -7.59 8.05 -13.63
N ASP A 80 -6.84 6.95 -13.69
CA ASP A 80 -6.21 6.45 -14.91
C ASP A 80 -7.21 5.74 -15.84
N GLY A 81 -8.47 5.55 -15.40
CA GLY A 81 -9.53 4.97 -16.23
C GLY A 81 -9.31 3.50 -16.62
N VAL A 82 -8.40 2.81 -15.94
CA VAL A 82 -8.13 1.39 -16.19
C VAL A 82 -9.24 0.55 -15.57
N ASP A 83 -9.78 -0.39 -16.34
CA ASP A 83 -10.77 -1.34 -15.84
C ASP A 83 -10.21 -2.13 -14.64
N PRO A 84 -10.97 -2.28 -13.54
CA PRO A 84 -10.49 -2.99 -12.34
C PRO A 84 -10.07 -4.44 -12.59
N GLN A 85 -10.71 -5.14 -13.53
CA GLN A 85 -10.33 -6.53 -13.87
C GLN A 85 -9.02 -6.55 -14.66
N ASP A 86 -8.83 -5.60 -15.58
CA ASP A 86 -7.58 -5.43 -16.32
C ASP A 86 -6.43 -5.08 -15.38
N LYS A 87 -6.65 -4.14 -14.43
CA LYS A 87 -5.66 -3.81 -13.40
C LYS A 87 -5.26 -5.06 -12.61
N ALA A 88 -6.23 -5.79 -12.07
CA ALA A 88 -5.98 -7.01 -11.30
C ALA A 88 -5.23 -8.08 -12.10
N ALA A 89 -5.58 -8.28 -13.38
CA ALA A 89 -4.89 -9.23 -14.26
C ALA A 89 -3.43 -8.83 -14.51
N ARG A 90 -3.15 -7.54 -14.76
CA ARG A 90 -1.79 -7.03 -14.96
C ARG A 90 -0.94 -7.17 -13.69
N GLU A 91 -1.49 -6.81 -12.54
CA GLU A 91 -0.81 -6.94 -11.24
C GLU A 91 -0.50 -8.40 -10.91
N LEU A 92 -1.45 -9.31 -11.14
CA LEU A 92 -1.24 -10.74 -10.92
C LEU A 92 -0.14 -11.30 -11.81
N ALA A 93 -0.14 -10.95 -13.10
CA ALA A 93 0.89 -11.38 -14.05
C ALA A 93 2.27 -10.84 -13.67
N ALA A 94 2.35 -9.55 -13.30
CA ALA A 94 3.57 -8.90 -12.85
C ALA A 94 4.12 -9.57 -11.57
N PHE A 95 3.25 -9.80 -10.58
CA PHE A 95 3.63 -10.44 -9.33
C PHE A 95 4.12 -11.88 -9.53
N SER A 96 3.40 -12.67 -10.35
CA SER A 96 3.81 -14.04 -10.68
C SER A 96 5.21 -14.09 -11.29
N ALA A 97 5.51 -13.17 -12.20
CA ALA A 97 6.83 -13.09 -12.81
C ALA A 97 7.93 -12.63 -11.81
N LEU A 98 7.61 -11.72 -10.88
CA LEU A 98 8.51 -11.30 -9.79
C LEU A 98 8.78 -12.45 -8.81
N ASN A 99 7.76 -13.24 -8.49
CA ASN A 99 7.84 -14.38 -7.58
C ASN A 99 8.75 -15.50 -8.13
N THR A 100 8.91 -15.58 -9.46
CA THR A 100 9.77 -16.59 -10.08
C THR A 100 11.23 -16.39 -9.74
N GLY A 101 11.84 -17.41 -9.16
CA GLY A 101 13.27 -17.43 -8.78
C GLY A 101 13.54 -16.97 -7.35
N LEU A 102 12.51 -16.59 -6.60
CA LEU A 102 12.62 -16.37 -5.15
C LEU A 102 12.67 -17.71 -4.41
N PRO A 103 13.35 -17.79 -3.26
CA PRO A 103 13.43 -18.99 -2.43
C PRO A 103 12.14 -19.25 -1.64
N VAL A 104 11.24 -18.29 -1.58
CA VAL A 104 9.95 -18.31 -0.89
C VAL A 104 8.85 -17.97 -1.87
N ASP A 105 7.70 -18.64 -1.77
CA ASP A 105 6.50 -18.32 -2.54
C ASP A 105 5.73 -17.19 -1.86
N LEU A 106 5.66 -16.03 -2.50
CA LEU A 106 4.93 -14.85 -2.02
C LEU A 106 3.50 -14.76 -2.56
N MET A 107 3.11 -15.62 -3.51
CA MET A 107 1.76 -15.62 -4.11
C MET A 107 0.62 -15.71 -3.08
N PRO A 108 0.72 -16.54 -2.02
CA PRO A 108 -0.35 -16.61 -1.01
C PRO A 108 -0.61 -15.28 -0.32
N PHE A 109 0.42 -14.45 -0.10
CA PHE A 109 0.27 -13.16 0.58
C PHE A 109 -0.41 -12.12 -0.32
N THR A 110 -0.04 -12.03 -1.60
CA THR A 110 -0.72 -11.10 -2.52
C THR A 110 -2.17 -11.51 -2.78
N GLN A 111 -2.47 -12.81 -2.87
CA GLN A 111 -3.83 -13.31 -3.03
C GLN A 111 -4.69 -13.12 -1.77
N ALA A 112 -4.07 -13.06 -0.60
CA ALA A 112 -4.76 -12.83 0.67
C ALA A 112 -5.23 -11.37 0.84
N TYR A 113 -4.58 -10.40 0.18
CA TYR A 113 -4.91 -8.98 0.31
C TYR A 113 -6.38 -8.71 -0.04
N GLY A 114 -7.14 -8.19 0.93
CA GLY A 114 -8.58 -7.95 0.81
C GLY A 114 -9.49 -9.20 0.89
N ASN A 115 -8.95 -10.41 0.86
CA ASN A 115 -9.72 -11.65 0.77
C ASN A 115 -9.78 -12.46 2.07
N THR A 116 -8.72 -12.47 2.86
CA THR A 116 -8.67 -13.12 4.17
C THR A 116 -8.93 -12.12 5.31
N PRO A 117 -9.16 -12.56 6.55
CA PRO A 117 -9.25 -11.65 7.69
C PRO A 117 -8.02 -10.75 7.81
N GLU A 118 -6.81 -11.33 7.69
CA GLU A 118 -5.54 -10.60 7.70
C GLU A 118 -5.45 -9.62 6.53
N GLY A 119 -5.80 -10.07 5.32
CA GLY A 119 -5.76 -9.25 4.12
C GLY A 119 -6.77 -8.10 4.14
N ARG A 120 -7.95 -8.28 4.73
CA ARG A 120 -8.92 -7.20 4.95
C ARG A 120 -8.42 -6.19 5.96
N PHE A 121 -7.78 -6.65 7.03
CA PHE A 121 -7.16 -5.77 8.01
C PHE A 121 -6.02 -4.94 7.38
N VAL A 122 -5.15 -5.57 6.59
CA VAL A 122 -4.09 -4.86 5.85
C VAL A 122 -4.69 -3.83 4.90
N LYS A 123 -5.74 -4.17 4.16
CA LYS A 123 -6.43 -3.23 3.27
C LYS A 123 -7.05 -2.05 4.03
N ALA A 124 -7.51 -2.25 5.24
CA ALA A 124 -7.97 -1.16 6.10
C ALA A 124 -6.79 -0.28 6.57
N CYS A 125 -5.64 -0.87 6.92
CA CYS A 125 -4.43 -0.13 7.24
C CYS A 125 -3.88 0.67 6.05
N ASP A 126 -3.95 0.14 4.81
CA ASP A 126 -3.61 0.85 3.57
C ASP A 126 -4.47 2.13 3.42
N LYS A 127 -5.78 2.03 3.66
CA LYS A 127 -6.67 3.21 3.62
C LYS A 127 -6.38 4.21 4.73
N LEU A 128 -6.07 3.72 5.92
CA LEU A 128 -5.67 4.58 7.04
C LEU A 128 -4.35 5.31 6.73
N ASP A 129 -3.34 4.61 6.22
CA ASP A 129 -2.05 5.22 5.84
C ASP A 129 -2.26 6.35 4.84
N MET A 130 -3.03 6.12 3.79
CA MET A 130 -3.38 7.14 2.79
C MET A 130 -4.05 8.37 3.43
N ALA A 131 -5.00 8.19 4.36
CA ALA A 131 -5.69 9.30 5.02
C ALA A 131 -4.74 10.10 5.92
N LEU A 132 -3.90 9.43 6.71
CA LEU A 132 -2.92 10.07 7.59
C LEU A 132 -1.86 10.83 6.78
N GLN A 133 -1.40 10.25 5.68
CA GLN A 133 -0.42 10.91 4.80
C GLN A 133 -1.03 12.12 4.09
N ALA A 134 -2.31 12.06 3.66
CA ALA A 134 -3.02 13.20 3.11
C ALA A 134 -3.11 14.37 4.13
N GLN A 135 -3.48 14.06 5.38
CA GLN A 135 -3.52 15.06 6.46
C GLN A 135 -2.15 15.70 6.66
N ARG A 136 -1.10 14.87 6.69
CA ARG A 136 0.28 15.34 6.87
C ARG A 136 0.73 16.25 5.73
N TYR A 137 0.51 15.87 4.48
CA TYR A 137 0.86 16.72 3.34
C TYR A 137 0.02 18.01 3.31
N GLY A 138 -1.27 17.92 3.60
CA GLY A 138 -2.13 19.09 3.73
C GLY A 138 -1.63 20.10 4.75
N ALA A 139 -1.24 19.62 5.94
CA ALA A 139 -0.70 20.46 7.00
C ALA A 139 0.65 21.10 6.66
N ILE A 140 1.58 20.34 6.04
CA ILE A 140 2.94 20.82 5.76
C ILE A 140 3.00 21.68 4.50
N GLN A 141 2.23 21.33 3.45
CA GLN A 141 2.32 21.96 2.13
C GLN A 141 1.11 22.82 1.76
N GLY A 142 0.09 22.87 2.62
CA GLY A 142 -1.12 23.67 2.37
C GLY A 142 -2.00 23.13 1.23
N LEU A 143 -1.93 21.82 0.92
CA LEU A 143 -2.66 21.20 -0.19
C LEU A 143 -4.05 20.74 0.24
N ALA A 144 -5.03 20.87 -0.65
CA ALA A 144 -6.40 20.41 -0.45
C ALA A 144 -6.55 18.94 -0.81
N LEU A 145 -6.21 18.03 0.12
CA LEU A 145 -6.18 16.57 -0.08
C LEU A 145 -7.38 15.85 0.56
N GLN A 146 -8.51 16.55 0.74
CA GLN A 146 -9.70 15.99 1.39
C GLN A 146 -10.26 14.78 0.64
N GLU A 147 -10.15 14.74 -0.69
CA GLU A 147 -10.58 13.61 -1.53
C GLU A 147 -10.01 12.27 -1.05
N PHE A 148 -8.73 12.23 -0.66
CA PHE A 148 -8.07 11.01 -0.18
C PHE A 148 -8.61 10.57 1.18
N ILE A 149 -8.87 11.52 2.07
CA ILE A 149 -9.47 11.27 3.38
C ILE A 149 -10.88 10.71 3.22
N ASP A 150 -11.70 11.37 2.39
CA ASP A 150 -13.09 10.95 2.12
C ASP A 150 -13.12 9.56 1.46
N SER A 151 -12.21 9.29 0.52
CA SER A 151 -12.06 7.97 -0.12
C SER A 151 -11.69 6.88 0.87
N ALA A 152 -10.81 7.18 1.83
CA ALA A 152 -10.48 6.24 2.90
C ALA A 152 -11.68 5.99 3.82
N LEU A 153 -12.34 7.04 4.28
CA LEU A 153 -13.50 6.95 5.16
C LEU A 153 -14.66 6.18 4.53
N ALA A 154 -14.86 6.30 3.22
CA ALA A 154 -15.88 5.54 2.49
C ALA A 154 -15.61 4.01 2.49
N LYS A 155 -14.38 3.58 2.72
CA LYS A 155 -13.96 2.16 2.66
C LYS A 155 -13.63 1.56 4.03
N LEU A 156 -13.52 2.38 5.07
CA LEU A 156 -13.24 1.93 6.42
C LEU A 156 -14.54 1.67 7.18
N GLU A 157 -14.64 0.47 7.77
CA GLU A 157 -15.72 0.12 8.68
C GLU A 157 -15.69 0.98 9.95
N PRO A 158 -16.83 1.18 10.61
CA PRO A 158 -16.89 1.88 11.90
C PRO A 158 -15.95 1.24 12.94
N GLY A 159 -15.17 2.07 13.63
CA GLY A 159 -14.22 1.64 14.66
C GLY A 159 -12.91 2.44 14.63
N LEU A 160 -11.93 1.95 15.37
CA LEU A 160 -10.67 2.66 15.64
C LEU A 160 -9.97 3.19 14.36
N LEU A 161 -9.85 2.36 13.31
CA LEU A 161 -9.13 2.79 12.09
C LEU A 161 -9.85 3.94 11.40
N ARG A 162 -11.19 3.90 11.35
CA ARG A 162 -12.00 4.98 10.79
C ARG A 162 -11.92 6.27 11.63
N GLU A 163 -11.94 6.14 12.96
CA GLU A 163 -11.77 7.27 13.87
C GLU A 163 -10.41 7.95 13.69
N LEU A 164 -9.34 7.15 13.57
CA LEU A 164 -8.00 7.65 13.29
C LEU A 164 -7.91 8.34 11.91
N ALA A 165 -8.56 7.77 10.88
CA ALA A 165 -8.59 8.35 9.54
C ALA A 165 -9.38 9.66 9.47
N ALA A 166 -10.46 9.79 10.26
CA ALA A 166 -11.26 11.01 10.32
C ALA A 166 -10.48 12.19 10.93
N GLY A 167 -9.52 11.89 11.82
CA GLY A 167 -8.70 12.88 12.52
C GLY A 167 -9.53 13.82 13.43
N ALA A 168 -9.22 13.88 14.69
CA ALA A 168 -9.38 15.13 15.43
C ALA A 168 -8.17 15.97 15.07
N SER A 169 -8.31 17.28 14.86
CA SER A 169 -7.26 18.23 14.46
C SER A 169 -5.82 17.79 14.76
N PRO A 170 -4.86 17.88 13.80
CA PRO A 170 -3.52 17.36 14.00
C PRO A 170 -2.97 17.86 15.32
N PRO A 171 -2.33 17.00 16.14
CA PRO A 171 -1.63 17.47 17.31
C PRO A 171 -0.59 18.49 16.85
N GLU A 172 -0.53 19.64 17.52
CA GLU A 172 0.57 20.58 17.36
C GLU A 172 1.87 19.82 17.65
N LEU A 173 2.72 19.68 16.63
CA LEU A 173 4.05 19.08 16.72
C LEU A 173 5.05 20.11 17.19
#